data_6e91eb1fb488e99939d8ae380f1e03d5
#
_entry.id   6e91eb1fb488e99939d8ae380f1e03d5
#
_cell.length_a   1.000
_cell.length_b   1.000
_cell.length_c   1.000
_cell.angle_alpha   90.00
_cell.angle_beta   90.00
_cell.angle_gamma   90.00
#
_symmetry.space_group_name_H-M   'P 1'
#
loop_
_entity.id
_entity.type
_entity.pdbx_description
1 polymer ?
#
loop_
_entity_poly.entity_id
_entity_poly.type
_entity_poly.pdbx_seq_one_letter_code
_entity_poly.pdbx_strand_id
1 'polypeptide(L)'
;DGPALPTSVTIDRRGANAGLRPGAVTLPGWVGHYVTLQDVDDNGGSLTFQVPRRLDPQVGDKLEIFTTFPSDTPILTLENLPRTTAPIPVSLTTAQLAADGGGLKQINFVYTDRAGNQTSYPSAMREFTLVTRALPDNLRDPECPAAPLDLTDAQLNRAEIWIRKYDNAQAGDQVFIEFNSFLIVGTVDLSWPLKVKIPWEDLRDGGLTAPYVADVFYTIHSGGLIVGPSGTITVDVDLT
;
A
#
# COMPACT_ATOMS: atom_id res chain seq x y z
N ASP A 1 -27.80 -66.50 0.19
CA ASP A 1 -27.40 -65.16 0.67
C ASP A 1 -26.29 -65.34 1.71
N GLY A 2 -25.06 -65.01 1.32
CA GLY A 2 -23.93 -65.02 2.23
C GLY A 2 -23.99 -63.77 3.11
N PRO A 3 -23.44 -63.79 4.35
CA PRO A 3 -23.40 -62.61 5.21
C PRO A 3 -22.60 -61.50 4.51
N ALA A 4 -23.17 -60.30 4.45
CA ALA A 4 -22.47 -59.10 3.95
C ALA A 4 -21.17 -58.91 4.74
N LEU A 5 -20.05 -58.80 4.05
CA LEU A 5 -18.78 -58.49 4.70
C LEU A 5 -18.87 -57.14 5.39
N PRO A 6 -18.38 -57.03 6.61
CA PRO A 6 -18.40 -55.75 7.32
C PRO A 6 -17.57 -54.73 6.55
N THR A 7 -18.21 -53.65 6.11
CA THR A 7 -17.52 -52.51 5.50
C THR A 7 -16.89 -51.71 6.63
N SER A 8 -15.57 -51.69 6.74
CA SER A 8 -14.88 -50.82 7.69
C SER A 8 -14.95 -49.36 7.19
N VAL A 9 -15.52 -48.48 7.99
CA VAL A 9 -15.50 -47.06 7.72
C VAL A 9 -14.40 -46.46 8.58
N THR A 10 -13.41 -45.86 7.95
CA THR A 10 -12.40 -45.07 8.66
C THR A 10 -12.93 -43.64 8.83
N ILE A 11 -13.12 -43.23 10.07
CA ILE A 11 -13.51 -41.87 10.38
C ILE A 11 -12.23 -41.08 10.68
N ASP A 12 -11.87 -40.15 9.84
CA ASP A 12 -10.81 -39.19 10.10
C ASP A 12 -11.39 -38.04 10.96
N ARG A 13 -10.85 -37.89 12.17
CA ARG A 13 -11.24 -36.84 13.11
C ARG A 13 -10.12 -35.84 13.35
N ARG A 14 -8.97 -35.99 12.68
CA ARG A 14 -7.86 -35.07 12.81
C ARG A 14 -8.10 -33.88 11.87
N GLY A 15 -7.98 -32.68 12.39
CA GLY A 15 -8.02 -31.48 11.55
C GLY A 15 -6.89 -31.47 10.51
N ALA A 16 -7.12 -30.88 9.37
CA ALA A 16 -6.10 -30.68 8.33
C ALA A 16 -4.81 -30.08 8.94
N ASN A 17 -3.66 -30.32 8.33
CA ASN A 17 -2.35 -29.94 8.82
C ASN A 17 -2.02 -30.55 10.22
N ALA A 18 -2.42 -31.80 10.44
CA ALA A 18 -2.28 -32.53 11.71
C ALA A 18 -2.94 -31.80 12.90
N GLY A 19 -3.93 -30.95 12.66
CA GLY A 19 -4.61 -30.15 13.68
C GLY A 19 -3.81 -28.95 14.19
N LEU A 20 -2.67 -28.66 13.60
CA LEU A 20 -1.81 -27.53 14.00
C LEU A 20 -2.11 -26.28 13.17
N ARG A 21 -1.89 -25.11 13.79
CA ARG A 21 -1.96 -23.83 13.07
C ARG A 21 -0.83 -23.74 12.03
N PRO A 22 -1.15 -23.45 10.76
CA PRO A 22 -0.12 -23.25 9.74
C PRO A 22 0.68 -21.96 9.99
N GLY A 23 1.94 -21.93 9.51
CA GLY A 23 2.76 -20.72 9.47
C GLY A 23 2.22 -19.67 8.49
N ALA A 24 2.79 -18.48 8.49
CA ALA A 24 2.42 -17.44 7.53
C ALA A 24 2.91 -17.77 6.12
N VAL A 25 2.27 -17.18 5.11
CA VAL A 25 2.77 -17.20 3.72
C VAL A 25 4.11 -16.49 3.62
N THR A 26 4.91 -16.82 2.61
CA THR A 26 6.13 -16.09 2.25
C THR A 26 5.85 -15.24 1.03
N LEU A 27 5.88 -13.91 1.21
CA LEU A 27 5.72 -12.94 0.12
C LEU A 27 7.02 -12.82 -0.69
N PRO A 28 6.95 -12.46 -1.98
CA PRO A 28 8.14 -12.17 -2.77
C PRO A 28 8.90 -10.95 -2.25
N GLY A 29 10.21 -10.90 -2.51
CA GLY A 29 11.08 -9.87 -1.93
C GLY A 29 10.81 -8.43 -2.35
N TRP A 30 10.06 -8.23 -3.45
CA TRP A 30 9.66 -6.91 -3.91
C TRP A 30 8.44 -6.34 -3.16
N VAL A 31 7.69 -7.17 -2.43
CA VAL A 31 6.54 -6.74 -1.63
C VAL A 31 7.03 -6.03 -0.37
N GLY A 32 6.84 -4.72 -0.34
CA GLY A 32 7.10 -3.88 0.81
C GLY A 32 5.88 -3.70 1.71
N HIS A 33 5.91 -2.66 2.52
CA HIS A 33 4.77 -2.26 3.36
C HIS A 33 3.58 -1.78 2.52
N TYR A 34 3.88 -1.14 1.38
CA TYR A 34 2.91 -0.72 0.38
C TYR A 34 3.17 -1.47 -0.93
N VAL A 35 2.09 -1.77 -1.65
CA VAL A 35 2.11 -2.40 -2.97
C VAL A 35 1.07 -1.70 -3.83
N THR A 36 1.47 -1.24 -5.01
CA THR A 36 0.54 -0.68 -6.00
C THR A 36 0.13 -1.76 -7.01
N LEU A 37 -0.98 -1.56 -7.72
CA LEU A 37 -1.33 -2.43 -8.85
C LEU A 37 -0.25 -2.38 -9.94
N GLN A 38 0.44 -1.24 -10.11
CA GLN A 38 1.56 -1.10 -11.05
C GLN A 38 2.74 -1.99 -10.63
N ASP A 39 3.10 -2.04 -9.33
CA ASP A 39 4.14 -2.96 -8.85
C ASP A 39 3.81 -4.41 -9.18
N VAL A 40 2.52 -4.81 -9.08
CA VAL A 40 2.07 -6.16 -9.45
C VAL A 40 2.23 -6.39 -10.94
N ASP A 41 1.86 -5.43 -11.80
CA ASP A 41 1.99 -5.52 -13.25
C ASP A 41 3.46 -5.58 -13.69
N ASP A 42 4.32 -4.75 -13.11
CA ASP A 42 5.76 -4.72 -13.38
C ASP A 42 6.46 -6.03 -12.95
N ASN A 43 5.88 -6.75 -12.00
CA ASN A 43 6.37 -8.05 -11.53
C ASN A 43 5.60 -9.25 -12.14
N GLY A 44 5.05 -9.09 -13.33
CA GLY A 44 4.45 -10.17 -14.12
C GLY A 44 2.94 -10.32 -14.01
N GLY A 45 2.22 -9.26 -13.58
CA GLY A 45 0.76 -9.19 -13.55
C GLY A 45 0.10 -10.02 -12.45
N SER A 46 0.89 -10.49 -11.48
CA SER A 46 0.38 -11.24 -10.34
C SER A 46 1.27 -11.16 -9.11
N LEU A 47 0.65 -11.10 -7.93
CA LEU A 47 1.31 -11.31 -6.65
C LEU A 47 1.42 -12.81 -6.38
N THR A 48 2.59 -13.38 -6.63
CA THR A 48 2.85 -14.81 -6.38
C THR A 48 3.58 -14.99 -5.05
N PHE A 49 2.98 -15.71 -4.13
CA PHE A 49 3.54 -16.01 -2.82
C PHE A 49 3.56 -17.51 -2.55
N GLN A 50 4.31 -17.93 -1.53
CA GLN A 50 4.45 -19.33 -1.15
C GLN A 50 3.62 -19.63 0.10
N VAL A 51 2.68 -20.57 -0.02
CA VAL A 51 1.98 -21.12 1.14
C VAL A 51 2.84 -22.24 1.74
N PRO A 52 3.10 -22.23 3.06
CA PRO A 52 3.93 -23.24 3.69
C PRO A 52 3.43 -24.67 3.44
N ARG A 53 4.36 -25.62 3.43
CA ARG A 53 4.03 -27.05 3.29
C ARG A 53 3.03 -27.49 4.35
N ARG A 54 2.17 -28.43 3.98
CA ARG A 54 1.31 -29.16 4.92
C ARG A 54 2.10 -30.25 5.64
N LEU A 55 1.71 -30.59 6.85
CA LEU A 55 2.36 -31.66 7.64
C LEU A 55 1.86 -33.05 7.24
N ASP A 56 0.60 -33.15 6.81
CA ASP A 56 -0.09 -34.39 6.45
C ASP A 56 -0.82 -34.29 5.10
N PRO A 57 -0.12 -33.96 3.99
CA PRO A 57 -0.76 -33.70 2.71
C PRO A 57 -1.44 -34.94 2.15
N GLN A 58 -2.69 -34.79 1.72
CA GLN A 58 -3.44 -35.82 0.99
C GLN A 58 -3.91 -35.27 -0.36
N VAL A 59 -4.12 -36.18 -1.33
CA VAL A 59 -4.76 -35.81 -2.59
C VAL A 59 -6.22 -35.50 -2.31
N GLY A 60 -6.70 -34.38 -2.87
CA GLY A 60 -8.08 -33.94 -2.69
C GLY A 60 -8.30 -32.94 -1.53
N ASP A 61 -7.23 -32.54 -0.84
CA ASP A 61 -7.31 -31.43 0.12
C ASP A 61 -7.61 -30.11 -0.61
N LYS A 62 -8.19 -29.17 0.12
CA LYS A 62 -8.53 -27.81 -0.34
C LYS A 62 -7.72 -26.75 0.40
N LEU A 63 -7.41 -25.66 -0.28
CA LEU A 63 -6.76 -24.47 0.27
C LEU A 63 -7.62 -23.25 -0.06
N GLU A 64 -8.00 -22.49 0.94
CA GLU A 64 -8.73 -21.23 0.82
C GLU A 64 -7.85 -20.08 1.28
N ILE A 65 -7.69 -19.05 0.44
CA ILE A 65 -6.88 -17.85 0.69
C ILE A 65 -7.80 -16.68 0.99
N PHE A 66 -7.46 -15.91 1.99
CA PHE A 66 -8.15 -14.71 2.41
C PHE A 66 -7.17 -13.53 2.45
N THR A 67 -7.65 -12.34 2.13
CA THR A 67 -6.90 -11.07 2.15
C THR A 67 -7.40 -10.11 3.21
N THR A 68 -8.48 -10.45 3.88
CA THR A 68 -9.07 -9.69 4.99
C THR A 68 -9.36 -10.64 6.15
N PHE A 69 -9.20 -10.19 7.38
CA PHE A 69 -9.50 -10.98 8.57
C PHE A 69 -10.33 -10.18 9.58
N PRO A 70 -11.39 -10.75 10.15
CA PRO A 70 -12.03 -12.00 9.75
C PRO A 70 -12.79 -11.86 8.42
N SER A 71 -12.80 -12.90 7.61
CA SER A 71 -13.59 -12.96 6.37
C SER A 71 -14.12 -14.38 6.16
N ASP A 72 -15.36 -14.47 5.73
CA ASP A 72 -16.01 -15.75 5.39
C ASP A 72 -15.90 -16.07 3.89
N THR A 73 -15.41 -15.13 3.07
CA THR A 73 -15.29 -15.30 1.63
C THR A 73 -13.82 -15.33 1.22
N PRO A 74 -13.31 -16.48 0.70
CA PRO A 74 -11.96 -16.56 0.19
C PRO A 74 -11.82 -15.77 -1.13
N ILE A 75 -10.69 -15.10 -1.32
CA ILE A 75 -10.33 -14.47 -2.61
C ILE A 75 -9.96 -15.53 -3.65
N LEU A 76 -9.45 -16.67 -3.21
CA LEU A 76 -9.05 -17.79 -4.06
C LEU A 76 -9.26 -19.10 -3.32
N THR A 77 -9.79 -20.09 -4.05
CA THR A 77 -9.89 -21.47 -3.59
C THR A 77 -9.16 -22.39 -4.56
N LEU A 78 -8.27 -23.22 -4.04
CA LEU A 78 -7.60 -24.28 -4.77
C LEU A 78 -8.14 -25.63 -4.29
N GLU A 79 -8.82 -26.33 -5.19
CA GLU A 79 -9.39 -27.65 -4.96
C GLU A 79 -8.42 -28.75 -5.41
N ASN A 80 -8.59 -29.95 -4.86
CA ASN A 80 -7.86 -31.15 -5.29
C ASN A 80 -6.33 -31.00 -5.24
N LEU A 81 -5.82 -30.44 -4.15
CA LEU A 81 -4.38 -30.26 -3.97
C LEU A 81 -3.63 -31.59 -4.12
N PRO A 82 -2.45 -31.59 -4.77
CA PRO A 82 -1.62 -32.79 -4.88
C PRO A 82 -1.01 -33.15 -3.53
N ARG A 83 -0.66 -34.43 -3.36
CA ARG A 83 0.13 -34.87 -2.20
C ARG A 83 1.57 -34.37 -2.33
N THR A 84 1.87 -33.20 -1.78
CA THR A 84 3.22 -32.61 -1.81
C THR A 84 3.60 -32.07 -0.44
N THR A 85 4.87 -32.20 -0.10
CA THR A 85 5.46 -31.58 1.08
C THR A 85 6.22 -30.29 0.73
N ALA A 86 6.23 -29.88 -0.54
CA ALA A 86 6.78 -28.61 -0.98
C ALA A 86 5.79 -27.46 -0.65
N PRO A 87 6.27 -26.23 -0.49
CA PRO A 87 5.40 -25.06 -0.48
C PRO A 87 4.57 -24.98 -1.75
N ILE A 88 3.37 -24.42 -1.64
CA ILE A 88 2.43 -24.28 -2.76
C ILE A 88 2.50 -22.83 -3.27
N PRO A 89 2.91 -22.61 -4.52
CA PRO A 89 2.85 -21.27 -5.11
C PRO A 89 1.39 -20.89 -5.37
N VAL A 90 1.02 -19.69 -4.95
CA VAL A 90 -0.31 -19.11 -5.14
C VAL A 90 -0.15 -17.75 -5.77
N SER A 91 -0.91 -17.47 -6.82
CA SER A 91 -0.88 -16.21 -7.55
C SER A 91 -2.23 -15.52 -7.48
N LEU A 92 -2.23 -14.26 -7.05
CA LEU A 92 -3.37 -13.35 -7.14
C LEU A 92 -3.11 -12.37 -8.27
N THR A 93 -3.95 -12.37 -9.29
CA THR A 93 -3.81 -11.46 -10.44
C THR A 93 -4.10 -10.01 -10.05
N THR A 94 -3.56 -9.05 -10.82
CA THR A 94 -3.89 -7.62 -10.67
C THR A 94 -5.41 -7.39 -10.64
N ALA A 95 -6.17 -8.10 -11.50
CA ALA A 95 -7.62 -7.98 -11.54
C ALA A 95 -8.31 -8.49 -10.25
N GLN A 96 -7.84 -9.59 -9.67
CA GLN A 96 -8.37 -10.10 -8.40
C GLN A 96 -8.06 -9.14 -7.25
N LEU A 97 -6.84 -8.61 -7.19
CA LEU A 97 -6.44 -7.63 -6.19
C LEU A 97 -7.21 -6.32 -6.33
N ALA A 98 -7.43 -5.84 -7.56
CA ALA A 98 -8.23 -4.65 -7.82
C ALA A 98 -9.69 -4.84 -7.39
N ALA A 99 -10.29 -5.99 -7.68
CA ALA A 99 -11.65 -6.32 -7.27
C ALA A 99 -11.81 -6.46 -5.75
N ASP A 100 -10.77 -6.92 -5.05
CA ASP A 100 -10.72 -7.01 -3.60
C ASP A 100 -10.60 -5.62 -2.92
N GLY A 101 -10.27 -4.58 -3.71
CA GLY A 101 -10.17 -3.19 -3.27
C GLY A 101 -8.86 -2.83 -2.58
N GLY A 102 -8.63 -1.52 -2.38
CA GLY A 102 -7.45 -0.99 -1.70
C GLY A 102 -7.50 -1.13 -0.17
N GLY A 103 -6.39 -0.80 0.49
CA GLY A 103 -6.25 -0.79 1.94
C GLY A 103 -5.41 -1.93 2.49
N LEU A 104 -5.44 -2.09 3.83
CA LEU A 104 -4.68 -3.13 4.51
C LEU A 104 -5.14 -4.52 4.07
N LYS A 105 -4.20 -5.32 3.61
CA LYS A 105 -4.39 -6.73 3.26
C LYS A 105 -3.71 -7.61 4.31
N GLN A 106 -4.45 -8.62 4.77
CA GLN A 106 -4.01 -9.58 5.79
C GLN A 106 -4.08 -10.97 5.20
N ILE A 107 -3.07 -11.34 4.39
CA ILE A 107 -3.08 -12.67 3.75
C ILE A 107 -3.00 -13.75 4.81
N ASN A 108 -4.00 -14.59 4.83
CA ASN A 108 -4.08 -15.80 5.62
C ASN A 108 -4.76 -16.91 4.81
N PHE A 109 -4.73 -18.13 5.32
CA PHE A 109 -5.30 -19.29 4.64
C PHE A 109 -5.78 -20.37 5.59
N VAL A 110 -6.67 -21.21 5.07
CA VAL A 110 -7.21 -22.39 5.75
C VAL A 110 -7.02 -23.60 4.84
N TYR A 111 -6.55 -24.71 5.41
CA TYR A 111 -6.62 -26.01 4.76
C TYR A 111 -7.88 -26.75 5.20
N THR A 112 -8.51 -27.44 4.25
CA THR A 112 -9.58 -28.41 4.49
C THR A 112 -9.13 -29.75 3.90
N ASP A 113 -9.16 -30.82 4.67
CA ASP A 113 -8.85 -32.15 4.16
C ASP A 113 -10.02 -32.72 3.32
N ARG A 114 -9.78 -33.82 2.64
CA ARG A 114 -10.81 -34.46 1.82
C ARG A 114 -12.00 -34.99 2.64
N ALA A 115 -11.88 -35.11 3.95
CA ALA A 115 -12.97 -35.51 4.86
C ALA A 115 -13.80 -34.32 5.34
N GLY A 116 -13.40 -33.09 4.96
CA GLY A 116 -14.06 -31.83 5.35
C GLY A 116 -13.56 -31.23 6.65
N ASN A 117 -12.52 -31.81 7.28
CA ASN A 117 -11.96 -31.21 8.49
C ASN A 117 -11.06 -30.04 8.14
N GLN A 118 -11.27 -28.89 8.76
CA GLN A 118 -10.44 -27.70 8.59
C GLN A 118 -9.26 -27.66 9.58
N THR A 119 -8.25 -26.84 9.28
CA THR A 119 -7.25 -26.44 10.28
C THR A 119 -7.96 -25.79 11.46
N SER A 120 -7.51 -26.09 12.69
CA SER A 120 -8.14 -25.57 13.91
C SER A 120 -8.16 -24.04 14.00
N TYR A 121 -7.21 -23.39 13.31
CA TYR A 121 -7.07 -21.93 13.20
C TYR A 121 -6.60 -21.57 11.81
N PRO A 122 -6.95 -20.38 11.27
CA PRO A 122 -6.30 -19.81 10.11
C PRO A 122 -4.78 -19.71 10.32
N SER A 123 -4.02 -19.64 9.22
CA SER A 123 -2.58 -19.42 9.28
C SER A 123 -2.21 -18.15 10.05
N ALA A 124 -0.94 -18.00 10.39
CA ALA A 124 -0.44 -16.67 10.75
C ALA A 124 -0.60 -15.72 9.54
N MET A 125 -0.86 -14.43 9.82
CA MET A 125 -1.11 -13.40 8.80
C MET A 125 0.19 -12.82 8.26
N ARG A 126 0.16 -12.38 6.99
CA ARG A 126 1.12 -11.47 6.38
C ARG A 126 0.37 -10.24 5.90
N GLU A 127 0.94 -9.08 6.17
CA GLU A 127 0.28 -7.80 5.94
C GLU A 127 1.05 -6.95 4.93
N PHE A 128 0.31 -6.21 4.12
CA PHE A 128 0.76 -5.08 3.30
C PHE A 128 -0.43 -4.18 2.99
N THR A 129 -0.18 -2.94 2.61
CA THR A 129 -1.23 -2.03 2.15
C THR A 129 -1.29 -2.03 0.63
N LEU A 130 -2.44 -2.42 0.06
CA LEU A 130 -2.67 -2.37 -1.38
C LEU A 130 -3.18 -0.99 -1.79
N VAL A 131 -2.51 -0.35 -2.73
CA VAL A 131 -2.91 0.92 -3.33
C VAL A 131 -3.44 0.65 -4.73
N THR A 132 -4.75 0.80 -4.91
CA THR A 132 -5.43 0.49 -6.18
C THR A 132 -5.56 1.69 -7.11
N ARG A 133 -5.19 2.88 -6.65
CA ARG A 133 -5.20 4.10 -7.47
C ARG A 133 -3.83 4.39 -8.08
N ALA A 134 -3.82 5.07 -9.20
CA ALA A 134 -2.59 5.62 -9.76
C ALA A 134 -2.00 6.66 -8.81
N LEU A 135 -0.69 6.57 -8.58
CA LEU A 135 0.04 7.53 -7.75
C LEU A 135 0.27 8.85 -8.49
N PRO A 136 0.41 9.96 -7.75
CA PRO A 136 0.89 11.22 -8.32
C PRO A 136 2.15 11.01 -9.16
N ASP A 137 2.22 11.64 -10.33
CA ASP A 137 3.35 11.57 -11.24
C ASP A 137 3.59 12.93 -11.92
N ASN A 138 4.73 13.09 -12.60
CA ASN A 138 5.11 14.32 -13.28
C ASN A 138 5.05 15.56 -12.36
N LEU A 139 5.61 15.43 -11.16
CA LEU A 139 5.72 16.54 -10.22
C LEU A 139 6.63 17.63 -10.81
N ARG A 140 6.03 18.79 -11.10
CA ARG A 140 6.75 19.95 -11.62
C ARG A 140 7.39 20.72 -10.49
N ASP A 141 8.41 21.51 -10.81
CA ASP A 141 9.00 22.44 -9.84
C ASP A 141 7.92 23.37 -9.28
N PRO A 142 7.99 23.71 -7.99
CA PRO A 142 7.13 24.73 -7.40
C PRO A 142 7.41 26.09 -8.04
N GLU A 143 6.48 27.03 -7.92
CA GLU A 143 6.66 28.41 -8.38
C GLU A 143 6.42 29.37 -7.20
N CYS A 144 7.19 30.43 -7.15
CA CYS A 144 6.96 31.55 -6.25
C CYS A 144 6.78 32.84 -7.08
N PRO A 145 5.55 33.18 -7.51
CA PRO A 145 5.33 34.29 -8.46
C PRO A 145 5.69 35.66 -7.91
N ALA A 146 5.73 35.82 -6.57
CA ALA A 146 6.14 37.04 -5.93
C ALA A 146 7.67 37.14 -5.69
N ALA A 147 8.46 36.12 -6.10
CA ALA A 147 9.91 36.16 -5.90
C ALA A 147 10.58 37.25 -6.75
N PRO A 148 11.57 38.01 -6.20
CA PRO A 148 12.05 37.94 -4.82
C PRO A 148 11.00 38.41 -3.82
N LEU A 149 10.94 37.74 -2.66
CA LEU A 149 9.99 38.11 -1.60
C LEU A 149 10.54 39.25 -0.75
N ASP A 150 9.73 40.28 -0.54
CA ASP A 150 10.06 41.42 0.32
C ASP A 150 9.09 41.56 1.51
N LEU A 151 9.37 42.54 2.37
CA LEU A 151 8.52 42.85 3.53
C LEU A 151 7.10 43.23 3.11
N THR A 152 6.93 43.84 1.94
CA THR A 152 5.61 44.26 1.42
C THR A 152 4.80 43.04 1.03
N ASP A 153 5.41 42.05 0.36
CA ASP A 153 4.74 40.81 0.00
C ASP A 153 4.29 40.02 1.23
N ALA A 154 5.14 39.98 2.26
CA ALA A 154 4.82 39.36 3.52
C ALA A 154 3.64 40.08 4.22
N GLN A 155 3.68 41.42 4.33
CA GLN A 155 2.62 42.23 4.95
C GLN A 155 1.30 42.19 4.19
N LEU A 156 1.34 42.12 2.85
CA LEU A 156 0.15 42.02 2.01
C LEU A 156 -0.32 40.59 1.81
N ASN A 157 0.33 39.59 2.47
CA ASN A 157 -0.02 38.18 2.40
C ASN A 157 0.04 37.62 0.95
N ARG A 158 1.05 38.07 0.19
CA ARG A 158 1.30 37.64 -1.21
C ARG A 158 2.37 36.57 -1.34
N ALA A 159 3.08 36.27 -0.27
CA ALA A 159 4.06 35.21 -0.24
C ALA A 159 3.34 33.85 -0.37
N GLU A 160 3.34 33.30 -1.58
CA GLU A 160 2.65 32.04 -1.90
C GLU A 160 3.56 31.16 -2.73
N ILE A 161 3.51 29.86 -2.46
CA ILE A 161 4.05 28.83 -3.34
C ILE A 161 2.91 28.26 -4.19
N TRP A 162 3.12 28.22 -5.48
CA TRP A 162 2.17 27.66 -6.43
C TRP A 162 2.65 26.30 -6.90
N ILE A 163 1.77 25.31 -6.74
CA ILE A 163 1.98 23.94 -7.23
C ILE A 163 1.12 23.77 -8.47
N ARG A 164 1.75 23.48 -9.59
CA ARG A 164 1.04 23.17 -10.83
C ARG A 164 0.38 21.79 -10.75
N LYS A 165 -0.66 21.60 -11.57
CA LYS A 165 -1.30 20.31 -11.68
C LYS A 165 -0.27 19.23 -12.06
N TYR A 166 -0.26 18.16 -11.31
CA TYR A 166 0.50 16.94 -11.58
C TYR A 166 -0.47 15.82 -12.02
N ASP A 167 0.08 14.77 -12.63
CA ASP A 167 -0.74 13.65 -13.09
C ASP A 167 -1.30 12.86 -11.90
N ASN A 168 -2.49 12.31 -12.09
CA ASN A 168 -3.22 11.53 -11.07
C ASN A 168 -3.55 12.28 -9.77
N ALA A 169 -3.54 13.61 -9.79
CA ALA A 169 -3.91 14.45 -8.66
C ALA A 169 -5.34 14.15 -8.21
N GLN A 170 -5.55 14.02 -6.91
CA GLN A 170 -6.86 13.77 -6.31
C GLN A 170 -7.18 14.80 -5.23
N ALA A 171 -8.48 15.10 -5.07
CA ALA A 171 -8.93 15.90 -3.95
C ALA A 171 -8.59 15.18 -2.62
N GLY A 172 -8.04 15.94 -1.68
CA GLY A 172 -7.60 15.42 -0.40
C GLY A 172 -6.15 14.94 -0.36
N ASP A 173 -5.42 14.87 -1.50
CA ASP A 173 -3.97 14.72 -1.46
C ASP A 173 -3.38 15.88 -0.65
N GLN A 174 -2.37 15.60 0.16
CA GLN A 174 -1.67 16.63 0.93
C GLN A 174 -0.34 16.96 0.29
N VAL A 175 -0.08 18.22 0.07
CA VAL A 175 1.19 18.74 -0.44
C VAL A 175 2.00 19.25 0.73
N PHE A 176 3.16 18.66 0.95
CA PHE A 176 4.11 19.05 1.98
C PHE A 176 5.23 19.84 1.31
N ILE A 177 5.25 21.15 1.51
CA ILE A 177 6.23 22.07 0.94
C ILE A 177 7.30 22.31 1.99
N GLU A 178 8.54 22.04 1.62
CA GLU A 178 9.69 22.46 2.41
C GLU A 178 10.18 23.80 1.88
N PHE A 179 10.13 24.82 2.74
CA PHE A 179 10.61 26.17 2.49
C PHE A 179 11.69 26.50 3.52
N ASN A 180 12.95 26.55 3.11
CA ASN A 180 14.09 26.79 4.00
C ASN A 180 14.03 25.97 5.31
N SER A 181 13.74 24.68 5.24
CA SER A 181 13.56 23.74 6.37
C SER A 181 12.26 23.93 7.19
N PHE A 182 11.39 24.85 6.83
CA PHE A 182 10.03 24.94 7.37
C PHE A 182 9.07 24.09 6.54
N LEU A 183 8.18 23.38 7.21
CA LEU A 183 7.22 22.50 6.56
C LEU A 183 5.84 23.18 6.51
N ILE A 184 5.39 23.45 5.29
CA ILE A 184 4.08 24.06 5.02
C ILE A 184 3.19 23.01 4.36
N VAL A 185 1.93 22.89 4.80
CA VAL A 185 1.02 21.88 4.29
C VAL A 185 -0.14 22.52 3.54
N GLY A 186 -0.35 22.08 2.30
CA GLY A 186 -1.52 22.38 1.50
C GLY A 186 -2.37 21.13 1.26
N THR A 187 -3.65 21.31 0.98
CA THR A 187 -4.56 20.24 0.60
C THR A 187 -5.08 20.46 -0.81
N VAL A 188 -5.00 19.46 -1.65
CA VAL A 188 -5.49 19.52 -3.04
C VAL A 188 -7.01 19.52 -3.05
N ASP A 189 -7.59 20.57 -3.63
CA ASP A 189 -9.03 20.71 -3.88
C ASP A 189 -9.40 20.62 -5.37
N LEU A 190 -8.40 20.30 -6.21
CA LEU A 190 -8.44 20.26 -7.68
C LEU A 190 -8.56 21.64 -8.35
N SER A 191 -8.44 22.73 -7.61
CA SER A 191 -8.27 24.08 -8.17
C SER A 191 -6.78 24.33 -8.45
N TRP A 192 -6.44 24.67 -9.70
CA TRP A 192 -5.05 24.79 -10.13
C TRP A 192 -4.72 26.20 -10.64
N PRO A 193 -3.52 26.72 -10.38
CA PRO A 193 -2.51 26.13 -9.48
C PRO A 193 -2.98 26.10 -8.03
N LEU A 194 -2.58 25.07 -7.28
CA LEU A 194 -2.75 25.06 -5.83
C LEU A 194 -1.85 26.14 -5.25
N LYS A 195 -2.46 27.08 -4.51
CA LYS A 195 -1.77 28.22 -3.90
C LYS A 195 -1.64 27.98 -2.40
N VAL A 196 -0.44 27.87 -1.92
CA VAL A 196 -0.15 27.64 -0.51
C VAL A 196 0.59 28.87 0.04
N LYS A 197 0.02 29.50 1.04
CA LYS A 197 0.62 30.67 1.67
C LYS A 197 1.79 30.29 2.55
N ILE A 198 2.85 31.09 2.49
CA ILE A 198 3.97 30.98 3.41
C ILE A 198 3.60 31.78 4.66
N PRO A 199 3.54 31.15 5.85
CA PRO A 199 3.29 31.88 7.10
C PRO A 199 4.35 32.92 7.35
N TRP A 200 3.92 34.07 7.92
CA TRP A 200 4.83 35.16 8.27
C TRP A 200 5.96 34.69 9.20
N GLU A 201 5.62 33.82 10.15
CA GLU A 201 6.56 33.23 11.10
C GLU A 201 7.70 32.49 10.40
N ASP A 202 7.39 31.74 9.36
CA ASP A 202 8.36 30.95 8.61
C ASP A 202 9.28 31.84 7.76
N LEU A 203 8.72 32.90 7.16
CA LEU A 203 9.51 33.93 6.46
C LEU A 203 10.46 34.64 7.40
N ARG A 204 9.94 35.10 8.55
CA ARG A 204 10.71 35.83 9.55
C ARG A 204 11.85 35.01 10.14
N ASP A 205 11.59 33.75 10.48
CA ASP A 205 12.55 32.92 11.19
C ASP A 205 13.70 32.48 10.28
N GLY A 206 13.54 32.59 8.94
CA GLY A 206 14.63 32.51 7.97
C GLY A 206 15.64 33.62 8.03
N GLY A 207 15.24 34.84 8.49
CA GLY A 207 16.15 35.98 8.71
C GLY A 207 15.45 37.33 8.64
N LEU A 208 15.39 38.04 9.76
CA LEU A 208 14.93 39.46 9.83
C LEU A 208 16.05 40.47 9.63
N THR A 209 17.30 40.06 9.76
CA THR A 209 18.45 40.95 9.87
C THR A 209 19.32 41.00 8.63
N ALA A 210 19.10 40.12 7.70
CA ALA A 210 19.82 40.05 6.42
C ALA A 210 19.00 39.26 5.38
N PRO A 211 19.12 39.61 4.09
CA PRO A 211 18.57 38.79 3.02
C PRO A 211 19.10 37.35 3.06
N TYR A 212 18.25 36.37 2.66
CA TYR A 212 18.62 34.96 2.57
C TYR A 212 18.01 34.33 1.33
N VAL A 213 18.49 33.14 0.99
CA VAL A 213 17.98 32.32 -0.11
C VAL A 213 17.31 31.07 0.47
N ALA A 214 16.07 30.86 0.14
CA ALA A 214 15.30 29.68 0.54
C ALA A 214 15.29 28.64 -0.57
N ASP A 215 15.63 27.40 -0.23
CA ASP A 215 15.36 26.24 -1.10
C ASP A 215 13.90 25.81 -0.90
N VAL A 216 13.20 25.54 -2.01
CA VAL A 216 11.79 25.17 -2.01
C VAL A 216 11.56 23.96 -2.88
N PHE A 217 11.00 22.91 -2.31
CA PHE A 217 10.53 21.72 -2.98
C PHE A 217 9.30 21.16 -2.26
N TYR A 218 8.65 20.15 -2.83
CA TYR A 218 7.50 19.54 -2.18
C TYR A 218 7.41 18.04 -2.42
N THR A 219 6.67 17.37 -1.54
CA THR A 219 6.23 16.00 -1.67
C THR A 219 4.72 15.91 -1.61
N ILE A 220 4.15 14.85 -2.18
CA ILE A 220 2.71 14.59 -2.15
C ILE A 220 2.44 13.38 -1.26
N HIS A 221 1.58 13.55 -0.27
CA HIS A 221 1.07 12.44 0.53
C HIS A 221 -0.30 12.03 -0.02
N SER A 222 -0.34 10.84 -0.60
CA SER A 222 -1.48 10.33 -1.34
C SER A 222 -1.74 8.87 -0.97
N GLY A 223 -2.89 8.59 -0.34
CA GLY A 223 -3.25 7.21 0.07
C GLY A 223 -2.32 6.55 1.07
N GLY A 224 -1.65 7.34 1.91
CA GLY A 224 -0.67 6.83 2.87
C GLY A 224 0.74 6.66 2.29
N LEU A 225 0.95 6.99 1.02
CA LEU A 225 2.25 7.00 0.37
C LEU A 225 2.78 8.42 0.21
N ILE A 226 4.11 8.54 0.21
CA ILE A 226 4.83 9.77 -0.07
C ILE A 226 5.42 9.66 -1.47
N VAL A 227 5.09 10.62 -2.33
CA VAL A 227 5.61 10.72 -3.70
C VAL A 227 6.43 12.00 -3.85
N GLY A 228 7.54 11.93 -4.49
CA GLY A 228 8.48 13.03 -4.68
C GLY A 228 9.87 12.73 -4.14
N PRO A 229 10.70 13.75 -3.95
CA PRO A 229 10.38 15.17 -4.05
C PRO A 229 10.17 15.66 -5.49
N SER A 230 9.59 16.87 -5.63
CA SER A 230 9.66 17.66 -6.87
C SER A 230 11.10 18.12 -7.13
N GLY A 231 11.35 18.81 -8.25
CA GLY A 231 12.55 19.62 -8.38
C GLY A 231 12.59 20.75 -7.35
N THR A 232 13.77 21.29 -7.13
CA THR A 232 14.01 22.38 -6.15
C THR A 232 14.17 23.70 -6.88
N ILE A 233 13.49 24.73 -6.40
CA ILE A 233 13.78 26.12 -6.79
C ILE A 233 14.41 26.88 -5.63
N THR A 234 15.05 27.99 -5.94
CA THR A 234 15.56 28.96 -4.97
C THR A 234 14.72 30.21 -4.98
N VAL A 235 14.44 30.78 -3.82
CA VAL A 235 13.68 32.01 -3.65
C VAL A 235 14.50 32.98 -2.80
N ASP A 236 14.81 34.15 -3.37
CA ASP A 236 15.46 35.24 -2.63
C ASP A 236 14.42 35.91 -1.70
N VAL A 237 14.78 36.11 -0.44
CA VAL A 237 13.95 36.72 0.59
C VAL A 237 14.70 37.88 1.23
N ASP A 238 14.12 39.09 1.17
CA ASP A 238 14.65 40.31 1.79
C ASP A 238 13.54 40.98 2.59
N LEU A 239 13.57 40.82 3.90
CA LEU A 239 12.61 41.42 4.84
C LEU A 239 13.17 42.65 5.58
N THR A 240 14.31 43.21 5.12
CA THR A 240 14.99 44.35 5.73
C THR A 240 14.38 45.72 5.33
#